data_d57412f8b157fb971f2ec60d18b5f329
#
_entry.id   d57412f8b157fb971f2ec60d18b5f329
#
_cell.length_a   1.000
_cell.length_b   1.000
_cell.length_c   1.000
_cell.angle_alpha   90.00
_cell.angle_beta   90.00
_cell.angle_gamma   90.00
#
_symmetry.space_group_name_H-M   'P 1'
#
loop_
_entity.id
_entity.type
_entity.pdbx_description
1 polymer ?
#
loop_
_entity_poly.entity_id
_entity_poly.type
_entity_poly.pdbx_seq_one_letter_code
_entity_poly.pdbx_strand_id
1 'polypeptide(L)'
;MKYPKALENLIEDFVSLGYQHDGLLTGYPGGEPDWHYVKDLTDLDEKSLLKSFSKKGRPLVKKAKTFGITLRKLDRSELPLFKKITSATSNRRDYVDKSLEYYQDFYDSFGDSCEFMVASLNFQDYLKHLEADQAKLNQKIDKLKAAIENNNASEKKQNQLRELSSQSATFDTRIEEAKVFIKKYGSENVILAGSLFVYTKQEAVYLFSGSYT
;
A
#
# COMPACT_ATOMS: atom_id res chain seq x y z
N MET A 1 8.33 24.26 16.87
CA MET A 1 7.04 23.62 17.18
C MET A 1 6.78 23.86 18.66
N LYS A 2 5.56 24.21 19.08
CA LYS A 2 5.26 24.45 20.54
C LYS A 2 4.41 23.27 21.03
N TYR A 3 4.72 22.80 22.22
CA TYR A 3 3.86 21.81 22.89
C TYR A 3 2.49 22.41 23.24
N PRO A 4 1.43 21.61 23.28
CA PRO A 4 0.20 21.98 23.98
C PRO A 4 0.53 22.32 25.46
N LYS A 5 -0.08 23.34 26.02
CA LYS A 5 0.22 23.82 27.37
C LYS A 5 0.10 22.74 28.47
N ALA A 6 -0.82 21.79 28.29
CA ALA A 6 -0.97 20.62 29.16
C ALA A 6 0.25 19.68 29.12
N LEU A 7 0.95 19.59 28.00
CA LEU A 7 2.13 18.74 27.84
C LEU A 7 3.37 19.44 28.43
N GLU A 8 3.43 20.77 28.37
CA GLU A 8 4.51 21.55 29.05
C GLU A 8 4.52 21.29 30.56
N ASN A 9 3.35 21.35 31.21
CA ASN A 9 3.23 21.04 32.63
C ASN A 9 3.66 19.60 32.97
N LEU A 10 3.26 18.63 32.13
CA LEU A 10 3.64 17.22 32.31
C LEU A 10 5.14 17.00 32.21
N ILE A 11 5.81 17.69 31.28
CA ILE A 11 7.29 17.65 31.14
C ILE A 11 7.95 18.22 32.38
N GLU A 12 7.46 19.37 32.89
CA GLU A 12 7.95 19.97 34.10
C GLU A 12 7.81 19.07 35.33
N ASP A 13 6.68 18.36 35.44
CA ASP A 13 6.44 17.39 36.51
C ASP A 13 7.44 16.24 36.46
N PHE A 14 7.70 15.65 35.29
CA PHE A 14 8.71 14.60 35.13
C PHE A 14 10.13 15.09 35.41
N VAL A 15 10.47 16.28 34.94
CA VAL A 15 11.79 16.89 35.23
C VAL A 15 11.97 17.11 36.73
N SER A 16 10.91 17.53 37.44
CA SER A 16 10.96 17.70 38.91
C SER A 16 11.20 16.37 39.66
N LEU A 17 10.82 15.25 39.05
CA LEU A 17 11.06 13.89 39.56
C LEU A 17 12.45 13.34 39.18
N GLY A 18 13.28 14.13 38.50
CA GLY A 18 14.65 13.73 38.11
C GLY A 18 14.78 13.11 36.71
N TYR A 19 13.72 13.09 35.89
CA TYR A 19 13.80 12.66 34.50
C TYR A 19 14.42 13.76 33.63
N GLN A 20 15.16 13.35 32.62
CA GLN A 20 15.70 14.25 31.59
C GLN A 20 14.83 14.21 30.37
N HIS A 21 14.44 15.36 29.83
CA HIS A 21 13.75 15.48 28.57
C HIS A 21 14.72 15.94 27.47
N ASP A 22 14.91 15.09 26.44
CA ASP A 22 15.88 15.32 25.37
C ASP A 22 15.36 16.26 24.24
N GLY A 23 14.22 16.89 24.46
CA GLY A 23 13.59 17.76 23.47
C GLY A 23 12.72 17.02 22.45
N LEU A 24 12.31 17.72 21.40
CA LEU A 24 11.58 17.14 20.26
C LEU A 24 12.58 16.54 19.27
N LEU A 25 12.73 15.25 19.31
CA LEU A 25 13.58 14.50 18.39
C LEU A 25 12.88 14.23 17.06
N THR A 26 13.64 13.92 16.01
CA THR A 26 13.13 13.53 14.69
C THR A 26 13.83 12.26 14.21
N GLY A 27 13.16 11.50 13.35
CA GLY A 27 13.69 10.22 12.85
C GLY A 27 13.33 9.06 13.76
N TYR A 28 14.31 8.18 14.04
CA TYR A 28 14.18 6.99 14.88
C TYR A 28 15.28 6.94 15.96
N PRO A 29 15.33 7.92 16.86
CA PRO A 29 16.30 7.89 17.95
C PRO A 29 15.94 6.72 18.88
N GLY A 30 16.88 5.82 19.12
CA GLY A 30 16.65 4.63 19.95
C GLY A 30 15.79 3.54 19.31
N GLY A 31 15.45 3.64 18.02
CA GLY A 31 14.73 2.60 17.27
C GLY A 31 13.21 2.75 17.23
N GLU A 32 12.63 3.77 17.88
CA GLU A 32 11.19 4.06 17.86
C GLU A 32 10.93 5.45 17.24
N PRO A 33 9.79 5.63 16.52
CA PRO A 33 9.46 6.92 15.94
C PRO A 33 8.87 7.87 17.00
N ASP A 34 9.38 9.10 17.07
CA ASP A 34 8.80 10.14 17.93
C ASP A 34 7.53 10.77 17.34
N TRP A 35 7.30 10.58 16.06
CA TRP A 35 6.18 11.16 15.34
C TRP A 35 5.38 10.10 14.62
N HIS A 36 4.07 10.07 14.86
CA HIS A 36 3.14 9.16 14.23
C HIS A 36 2.24 9.87 13.22
N TYR A 37 1.98 9.20 12.11
CA TYR A 37 0.91 9.59 11.21
C TYR A 37 -0.41 9.02 11.76
N VAL A 38 -1.31 9.90 12.15
CA VAL A 38 -2.61 9.53 12.70
C VAL A 38 -3.72 9.92 11.74
N LYS A 39 -4.68 9.03 11.55
CA LYS A 39 -5.90 9.28 10.80
C LYS A 39 -7.10 8.95 11.68
N ASP A 40 -7.95 9.95 11.90
CA ASP A 40 -9.24 9.73 12.54
C ASP A 40 -10.14 8.89 11.61
N LEU A 41 -10.63 7.77 12.13
CA LEU A 41 -11.54 6.84 11.44
C LEU A 41 -12.96 6.89 12.00
N THR A 42 -13.24 7.77 12.97
CA THR A 42 -14.56 7.93 13.60
C THR A 42 -15.61 8.23 12.53
N ASP A 43 -16.73 7.53 12.59
CA ASP A 43 -17.88 7.68 11.68
C ASP A 43 -17.57 7.46 10.18
N LEU A 44 -16.45 6.81 9.85
CA LEU A 44 -16.12 6.48 8.47
C LEU A 44 -16.61 5.06 8.10
N ASP A 45 -17.47 4.99 7.10
CA ASP A 45 -17.75 3.76 6.35
C ASP A 45 -16.72 3.55 5.22
N GLU A 46 -16.76 2.41 4.52
CA GLU A 46 -15.83 2.10 3.41
C GLU A 46 -15.83 3.20 2.32
N LYS A 47 -16.97 3.77 2.02
CA LYS A 47 -17.14 4.79 0.97
C LYS A 47 -16.58 6.13 1.39
N SER A 48 -16.86 6.56 2.61
CA SER A 48 -16.35 7.82 3.19
C SER A 48 -14.86 7.71 3.51
N LEU A 49 -14.40 6.54 3.97
CA LEU A 49 -12.98 6.27 4.16
C LEU A 49 -12.19 6.46 2.85
N LEU A 50 -12.65 5.89 1.73
CA LEU A 50 -11.99 6.10 0.44
C LEU A 50 -11.97 7.57 0.03
N LYS A 51 -13.05 8.32 0.29
CA LYS A 51 -13.11 9.76 0.02
C LYS A 51 -12.19 10.58 0.93
N SER A 52 -11.92 10.12 2.14
CA SER A 52 -11.07 10.80 3.12
C SER A 52 -9.57 10.72 2.79
N PHE A 53 -9.15 9.81 1.90
CA PHE A 53 -7.76 9.77 1.42
C PHE A 53 -7.41 11.00 0.59
N SER A 54 -6.12 11.34 0.54
CA SER A 54 -5.61 12.41 -0.30
C SER A 54 -5.98 12.22 -1.78
N LYS A 55 -6.01 13.31 -2.55
CA LYS A 55 -6.24 13.25 -4.01
C LYS A 55 -5.28 12.31 -4.73
N LYS A 56 -4.03 12.15 -4.23
CA LYS A 56 -3.02 11.24 -4.78
C LYS A 56 -3.22 9.79 -4.33
N GLY A 57 -3.69 9.55 -3.11
CA GLY A 57 -3.86 8.21 -2.54
C GLY A 57 -5.09 7.46 -3.10
N ARG A 58 -6.22 8.16 -3.30
CA ARG A 58 -7.46 7.55 -3.81
C ARG A 58 -7.31 6.74 -5.11
N PRO A 59 -6.63 7.28 -6.16
CA PRO A 59 -6.41 6.52 -7.39
C PRO A 59 -5.58 5.26 -7.17
N LEU A 60 -4.61 5.26 -6.25
CA LEU A 60 -3.78 4.08 -5.95
C LEU A 60 -4.60 2.95 -5.34
N VAL A 61 -5.47 3.26 -4.36
CA VAL A 61 -6.39 2.27 -3.76
C VAL A 61 -7.34 1.69 -4.81
N LYS A 62 -7.94 2.54 -5.65
CA LYS A 62 -8.80 2.08 -6.75
C LYS A 62 -8.06 1.19 -7.73
N LYS A 63 -6.83 1.57 -8.08
CA LYS A 63 -5.98 0.82 -8.99
C LYS A 63 -5.63 -0.55 -8.44
N ALA A 64 -5.31 -0.68 -7.15
CA ALA A 64 -5.06 -1.96 -6.50
C ALA A 64 -6.27 -2.89 -6.61
N LYS A 65 -7.50 -2.38 -6.35
CA LYS A 65 -8.74 -3.15 -6.54
C LYS A 65 -8.94 -3.58 -8.01
N THR A 66 -8.68 -2.68 -8.97
CA THR A 66 -8.82 -2.97 -10.41
C THR A 66 -7.82 -4.02 -10.89
N PHE A 67 -6.63 -4.06 -10.30
CA PHE A 67 -5.62 -5.07 -10.66
C PHE A 67 -5.92 -6.46 -10.11
N GLY A 68 -6.94 -6.62 -9.27
CA GLY A 68 -7.30 -7.89 -8.67
C GLY A 68 -6.38 -8.29 -7.51
N ILE A 69 -5.78 -7.31 -6.82
CA ILE A 69 -5.04 -7.59 -5.59
C ILE A 69 -6.00 -8.12 -4.53
N THR A 70 -5.68 -9.27 -3.97
CA THR A 70 -6.40 -9.91 -2.88
C THR A 70 -5.63 -9.77 -1.58
N LEU A 71 -6.36 -9.60 -0.48
CA LEU A 71 -5.81 -9.51 0.86
C LEU A 71 -6.27 -10.71 1.67
N ARG A 72 -5.37 -11.30 2.45
CA ARG A 72 -5.72 -12.33 3.42
C ARG A 72 -4.89 -12.24 4.68
N LYS A 73 -5.47 -12.69 5.78
CA LYS A 73 -4.78 -12.90 7.06
C LYS A 73 -3.95 -14.19 6.98
N LEU A 74 -2.80 -14.19 7.60
CA LEU A 74 -1.96 -15.36 7.81
C LEU A 74 -2.27 -16.00 9.16
N ASP A 75 -2.29 -17.32 9.17
CA ASP A 75 -2.29 -18.09 10.41
C ASP A 75 -0.87 -18.19 10.98
N ARG A 76 -0.77 -18.62 12.27
CA ARG A 76 0.50 -18.78 12.95
C ARG A 76 1.51 -19.67 12.18
N SER A 77 1.03 -20.74 11.58
CA SER A 77 1.85 -21.67 10.79
C SER A 77 2.41 -21.07 9.50
N GLU A 78 1.80 -19.99 9.01
CA GLU A 78 2.16 -19.27 7.78
C GLU A 78 3.10 -18.08 8.03
N LEU A 79 3.44 -17.76 9.28
CA LEU A 79 4.37 -16.66 9.60
C LEU A 79 5.74 -16.76 8.95
N PRO A 80 6.28 -17.95 8.57
CA PRO A 80 7.46 -18.04 7.72
C PRO A 80 7.33 -17.30 6.39
N LEU A 81 6.10 -17.18 5.82
CA LEU A 81 5.85 -16.38 4.61
C LEU A 81 6.04 -14.88 4.90
N PHE A 82 5.50 -14.40 6.03
CA PHE A 82 5.69 -13.01 6.46
C PHE A 82 7.16 -12.68 6.69
N LYS A 83 7.88 -13.58 7.39
CA LYS A 83 9.33 -13.45 7.62
C LYS A 83 10.13 -13.35 6.31
N LYS A 84 9.78 -14.11 5.28
CA LYS A 84 10.43 -14.00 3.96
C LYS A 84 10.25 -12.62 3.33
N ILE A 85 9.05 -12.02 3.46
CA ILE A 85 8.75 -10.69 2.93
C ILE A 85 9.54 -9.61 3.67
N THR A 86 9.55 -9.65 5.00
CA THR A 86 10.30 -8.68 5.81
C THR A 86 11.80 -8.81 5.60
N SER A 87 12.33 -10.04 5.51
CA SER A 87 13.74 -10.30 5.19
C SER A 87 14.13 -9.76 3.81
N ALA A 88 13.29 -9.91 2.79
CA ALA A 88 13.56 -9.35 1.48
C ALA A 88 13.64 -7.81 1.52
N THR A 89 12.82 -7.18 2.35
CA THR A 89 12.85 -5.73 2.57
C THR A 89 14.07 -5.30 3.36
N SER A 90 14.43 -6.01 4.45
CA SER A 90 15.57 -5.69 5.29
C SER A 90 16.89 -5.81 4.51
N ASN A 91 17.04 -6.86 3.71
CA ASN A 91 18.20 -7.05 2.84
C ASN A 91 18.35 -5.92 1.81
N ARG A 92 17.23 -5.45 1.25
CA ARG A 92 17.23 -4.36 0.27
C ARG A 92 17.53 -2.99 0.90
N ARG A 93 17.13 -2.79 2.15
CA ARG A 93 17.25 -1.51 2.87
C ARG A 93 18.35 -1.48 3.91
N ASP A 94 19.10 -2.56 4.04
CA ASP A 94 20.25 -2.70 4.94
C ASP A 94 19.93 -2.39 6.40
N TYR A 95 18.92 -3.09 6.96
CA TYR A 95 18.60 -3.05 8.39
C TYR A 95 18.40 -4.46 8.94
N VAL A 96 18.51 -4.62 10.27
CA VAL A 96 18.31 -5.90 10.94
C VAL A 96 16.82 -6.20 11.08
N ASP A 97 16.35 -7.27 10.44
CA ASP A 97 14.96 -7.74 10.56
C ASP A 97 14.76 -8.52 11.87
N LYS A 98 13.53 -8.52 12.37
CA LYS A 98 13.12 -9.36 13.51
C LYS A 98 13.20 -10.85 13.15
N SER A 99 13.43 -11.71 14.14
CA SER A 99 13.45 -13.17 13.95
C SER A 99 12.06 -13.73 13.65
N LEU A 100 11.98 -14.95 13.13
CA LEU A 100 10.69 -15.65 12.99
C LEU A 100 10.03 -15.89 14.37
N GLU A 101 10.82 -16.26 15.36
CA GLU A 101 10.40 -16.46 16.74
C GLU A 101 9.73 -15.19 17.29
N TYR A 102 10.35 -14.01 17.09
CA TYR A 102 9.71 -12.75 17.46
C TYR A 102 8.31 -12.58 16.88
N TYR A 103 8.08 -12.90 15.61
CA TYR A 103 6.77 -12.81 14.98
C TYR A 103 5.79 -13.86 15.50
N GLN A 104 6.27 -15.05 15.86
CA GLN A 104 5.47 -16.11 16.46
C GLN A 104 5.03 -15.74 17.90
N ASP A 105 5.96 -15.25 18.71
CA ASP A 105 5.67 -14.78 20.07
C ASP A 105 4.73 -13.58 20.05
N PHE A 106 4.89 -12.69 19.06
CA PHE A 106 3.99 -11.57 18.85
C PHE A 106 2.58 -12.05 18.53
N TYR A 107 2.43 -13.02 17.62
CA TYR A 107 1.14 -13.60 17.27
C TYR A 107 0.47 -14.26 18.49
N ASP A 108 1.22 -15.03 19.26
CA ASP A 108 0.72 -15.74 20.43
C ASP A 108 0.33 -14.77 21.57
N SER A 109 1.08 -13.67 21.74
CA SER A 109 0.83 -12.68 22.80
C SER A 109 -0.35 -11.76 22.51
N PHE A 110 -0.53 -11.35 21.26
CA PHE A 110 -1.60 -10.41 20.87
C PHE A 110 -2.89 -11.11 20.41
N GLY A 111 -2.84 -12.37 19.96
CA GLY A 111 -4.00 -13.15 19.54
C GLY A 111 -4.87 -12.40 18.53
N ASP A 112 -6.15 -12.20 18.86
CA ASP A 112 -7.11 -11.50 18.01
C ASP A 112 -6.86 -9.99 17.88
N SER A 113 -5.93 -9.45 18.68
CA SER A 113 -5.55 -8.04 18.64
C SER A 113 -4.45 -7.75 17.62
N CYS A 114 -4.03 -8.72 16.81
CA CYS A 114 -3.09 -8.49 15.71
C CYS A 114 -3.51 -9.23 14.45
N GLU A 115 -3.10 -8.68 13.29
CA GLU A 115 -3.30 -9.29 11.99
C GLU A 115 -2.04 -9.20 11.13
N PHE A 116 -1.51 -10.36 10.78
CA PHE A 116 -0.49 -10.51 9.76
C PHE A 116 -1.18 -10.65 8.40
N MET A 117 -1.23 -9.56 7.64
CA MET A 117 -1.92 -9.48 6.36
C MET A 117 -0.93 -9.63 5.21
N VAL A 118 -1.34 -10.33 4.16
CA VAL A 118 -0.58 -10.37 2.90
C VAL A 118 -1.45 -9.92 1.74
N ALA A 119 -0.80 -9.25 0.79
CA ALA A 119 -1.36 -8.85 -0.48
C ALA A 119 -0.82 -9.77 -1.58
N SER A 120 -1.72 -10.38 -2.34
CA SER A 120 -1.39 -11.33 -3.40
C SER A 120 -2.01 -10.93 -4.73
N LEU A 121 -1.39 -11.35 -5.82
CA LEU A 121 -1.87 -11.13 -7.18
C LEU A 121 -1.78 -12.43 -7.98
N ASN A 122 -2.86 -12.76 -8.69
CA ASN A 122 -2.84 -13.77 -9.74
C ASN A 122 -2.52 -13.10 -11.08
N PHE A 123 -1.38 -13.44 -11.68
CA PHE A 123 -0.95 -12.78 -12.92
C PHE A 123 -1.80 -13.15 -14.14
N GLN A 124 -2.47 -14.31 -14.17
CA GLN A 124 -3.39 -14.66 -15.24
C GLN A 124 -4.65 -13.78 -15.19
N ASP A 125 -5.21 -13.57 -14.00
CA ASP A 125 -6.39 -12.72 -13.84
C ASP A 125 -6.02 -11.24 -14.04
N TYR A 126 -4.83 -10.83 -13.61
CA TYR A 126 -4.30 -9.51 -13.90
C TYR A 126 -4.18 -9.26 -15.41
N LEU A 127 -3.64 -10.22 -16.18
CA LEU A 127 -3.56 -10.12 -17.63
C LEU A 127 -4.95 -9.96 -18.27
N LYS A 128 -5.93 -10.79 -17.88
CA LYS A 128 -7.32 -10.67 -18.37
C LYS A 128 -7.90 -9.27 -18.12
N HIS A 129 -7.65 -8.70 -16.94
CA HIS A 129 -8.11 -7.34 -16.61
C HIS A 129 -7.43 -6.28 -17.48
N LEU A 130 -6.10 -6.40 -17.70
CA LEU A 130 -5.37 -5.48 -18.58
C LEU A 130 -5.89 -5.52 -20.01
N GLU A 131 -6.08 -6.70 -20.58
CA GLU A 131 -6.58 -6.88 -21.94
C GLU A 131 -8.01 -6.33 -22.11
N ALA A 132 -8.88 -6.59 -21.12
CA ALA A 132 -10.24 -6.05 -21.12
C ALA A 132 -10.27 -4.51 -21.05
N ASP A 133 -9.41 -3.92 -20.23
CA ASP A 133 -9.36 -2.45 -20.08
C ASP A 133 -8.67 -1.79 -21.29
N GLN A 134 -7.66 -2.43 -21.89
CA GLN A 134 -7.06 -1.98 -23.14
C GLN A 134 -8.07 -2.03 -24.28
N ALA A 135 -8.87 -3.10 -24.40
CA ALA A 135 -9.91 -3.20 -25.42
C ALA A 135 -10.93 -2.05 -25.32
N LYS A 136 -11.37 -1.71 -24.09
CA LYS A 136 -12.25 -0.55 -23.85
C LYS A 136 -11.58 0.77 -24.23
N LEU A 137 -10.29 0.90 -23.95
CA LEU A 137 -9.51 2.10 -24.30
C LEU A 137 -9.39 2.23 -25.82
N ASN A 138 -9.05 1.14 -26.52
CA ASN A 138 -8.91 1.12 -27.98
C ASN A 138 -10.23 1.47 -28.67
N GLN A 139 -11.38 0.98 -28.20
CA GLN A 139 -12.68 1.40 -28.71
C GLN A 139 -12.92 2.91 -28.59
N LYS A 140 -12.42 3.55 -27.51
CA LYS A 140 -12.51 5.03 -27.35
C LYS A 140 -11.57 5.73 -28.33
N ILE A 141 -10.39 5.19 -28.54
CA ILE A 141 -9.41 5.71 -29.53
C ILE A 141 -10.01 5.68 -30.90
N ASP A 142 -10.60 4.54 -31.33
CA ASP A 142 -11.18 4.37 -32.65
C ASP A 142 -12.36 5.31 -32.91
N LYS A 143 -13.26 5.47 -31.90
CA LYS A 143 -14.34 6.46 -31.96
C LYS A 143 -13.81 7.89 -32.09
N LEU A 144 -12.72 8.21 -31.40
CA LEU A 144 -12.13 9.55 -31.45
C LEU A 144 -11.42 9.79 -32.80
N LYS A 145 -10.73 8.80 -33.36
CA LYS A 145 -10.13 8.86 -34.69
C LYS A 145 -11.20 9.10 -35.75
N ALA A 146 -12.27 8.31 -35.76
CA ALA A 146 -13.39 8.48 -36.68
C ALA A 146 -14.03 9.88 -36.57
N ALA A 147 -14.16 10.41 -35.34
CA ALA A 147 -14.69 11.76 -35.11
C ALA A 147 -13.75 12.88 -35.59
N ILE A 148 -12.45 12.65 -35.64
CA ILE A 148 -11.44 13.58 -36.17
C ILE A 148 -11.46 13.56 -37.71
N GLU A 149 -11.54 12.38 -38.31
CA GLU A 149 -11.60 12.18 -39.77
C GLU A 149 -12.84 12.81 -40.39
N ASN A 150 -13.99 12.80 -39.70
CA ASN A 150 -15.25 13.42 -40.14
C ASN A 150 -15.28 14.94 -39.94
N ASN A 151 -14.17 15.65 -40.16
CA ASN A 151 -14.02 17.12 -40.11
C ASN A 151 -14.26 17.78 -38.74
N ASN A 152 -14.11 17.05 -37.65
CA ASN A 152 -14.23 17.57 -36.28
C ASN A 152 -12.89 17.58 -35.55
N ALA A 153 -11.82 17.96 -36.25
CA ALA A 153 -10.43 17.95 -35.80
C ALA A 153 -10.10 19.18 -34.94
N SER A 154 -10.68 19.29 -33.73
CA SER A 154 -10.22 20.31 -32.78
C SER A 154 -8.91 19.91 -32.12
N GLU A 155 -8.05 20.88 -31.78
CA GLU A 155 -6.79 20.66 -31.04
C GLU A 155 -7.02 19.84 -29.75
N LYS A 156 -8.11 20.11 -29.06
CA LYS A 156 -8.53 19.34 -27.87
C LYS A 156 -8.68 17.85 -28.15
N LYS A 157 -9.31 17.47 -29.27
CA LYS A 157 -9.48 16.05 -29.66
C LYS A 157 -8.16 15.42 -30.06
N GLN A 158 -7.28 16.15 -30.72
CA GLN A 158 -5.95 15.66 -31.08
C GLN A 158 -5.09 15.41 -29.83
N ASN A 159 -5.13 16.31 -28.85
CA ASN A 159 -4.42 16.14 -27.57
C ASN A 159 -4.99 14.96 -26.80
N GLN A 160 -6.32 14.79 -26.76
CA GLN A 160 -6.96 13.64 -26.17
C GLN A 160 -6.56 12.34 -26.84
N LEU A 161 -6.47 12.29 -28.17
CA LEU A 161 -6.02 11.11 -28.92
C LEU A 161 -4.58 10.75 -28.57
N ARG A 162 -3.67 11.72 -28.47
CA ARG A 162 -2.27 11.48 -28.06
C ARG A 162 -2.21 10.90 -26.64
N GLU A 163 -3.00 11.43 -25.72
CA GLU A 163 -3.04 10.96 -24.33
C GLU A 163 -3.55 9.52 -24.27
N LEU A 164 -4.68 9.20 -24.93
CA LEU A 164 -5.25 7.84 -24.95
C LEU A 164 -4.30 6.85 -25.64
N SER A 165 -3.62 7.26 -26.72
CA SER A 165 -2.65 6.40 -27.40
C SER A 165 -1.44 6.11 -26.51
N SER A 166 -0.94 7.10 -25.77
CA SER A 166 0.13 6.89 -24.77
C SER A 166 -0.31 5.95 -23.64
N GLN A 167 -1.56 6.06 -23.19
CA GLN A 167 -2.11 5.11 -22.21
C GLN A 167 -2.19 3.68 -22.78
N SER A 168 -2.59 3.52 -24.06
CA SER A 168 -2.62 2.20 -24.72
C SER A 168 -1.23 1.56 -24.79
N ALA A 169 -0.21 2.32 -25.16
CA ALA A 169 1.18 1.83 -25.16
C ALA A 169 1.66 1.38 -23.76
N THR A 170 1.16 2.04 -22.70
CA THR A 170 1.43 1.60 -21.31
C THR A 170 0.78 0.24 -21.01
N PHE A 171 -0.40 -0.04 -21.57
CA PHE A 171 -1.02 -1.37 -21.45
C PHE A 171 -0.20 -2.45 -22.16
N ASP A 172 0.34 -2.17 -23.35
CA ASP A 172 1.18 -3.13 -24.08
C ASP A 172 2.38 -3.56 -23.23
N THR A 173 3.09 -2.61 -22.62
CA THR A 173 4.21 -2.90 -21.72
C THR A 173 3.79 -3.78 -20.55
N ARG A 174 2.68 -3.45 -19.88
CA ARG A 174 2.19 -4.21 -18.71
C ARG A 174 1.70 -5.62 -19.08
N ILE A 175 1.10 -5.77 -20.25
CA ILE A 175 0.65 -7.06 -20.77
C ILE A 175 1.87 -7.96 -21.02
N GLU A 176 2.93 -7.45 -21.61
CA GLU A 176 4.17 -8.23 -21.80
C GLU A 176 4.85 -8.59 -20.47
N GLU A 177 4.91 -7.66 -19.51
CA GLU A 177 5.38 -7.93 -18.15
C GLU A 177 4.54 -9.02 -17.47
N ALA A 178 3.21 -8.94 -17.56
CA ALA A 178 2.31 -9.96 -17.00
C ALA A 178 2.55 -11.34 -17.60
N LYS A 179 2.78 -11.43 -18.92
CA LYS A 179 3.12 -12.71 -19.60
C LYS A 179 4.44 -13.30 -19.10
N VAL A 180 5.44 -12.45 -18.82
CA VAL A 180 6.71 -12.90 -18.21
C VAL A 180 6.47 -13.49 -16.83
N PHE A 181 5.66 -12.81 -15.99
CA PHE A 181 5.34 -13.32 -14.66
C PHE A 181 4.50 -14.59 -14.69
N ILE A 182 3.58 -14.73 -15.65
CA ILE A 182 2.80 -15.98 -15.86
C ILE A 182 3.75 -17.14 -16.20
N LYS A 183 4.76 -16.94 -17.04
CA LYS A 183 5.77 -17.98 -17.32
C LYS A 183 6.53 -18.40 -16.07
N LYS A 184 6.76 -17.49 -15.13
CA LYS A 184 7.50 -17.74 -13.90
C LYS A 184 6.64 -18.37 -12.80
N TYR A 185 5.40 -17.94 -12.64
CA TYR A 185 4.56 -18.28 -11.48
C TYR A 185 3.31 -19.12 -11.85
N GLY A 186 3.03 -19.30 -13.13
CA GLY A 186 1.87 -20.06 -13.57
C GLY A 186 0.54 -19.42 -13.16
N SER A 187 -0.33 -20.24 -12.57
CA SER A 187 -1.65 -19.83 -12.06
C SER A 187 -1.68 -19.57 -10.55
N GLU A 188 -0.52 -19.49 -9.90
CA GLU A 188 -0.45 -19.31 -8.46
C GLU A 188 -0.75 -17.84 -8.07
N ASN A 189 -1.33 -17.67 -6.88
CA ASN A 189 -1.44 -16.37 -6.24
C ASN A 189 -0.09 -16.00 -5.62
N VAL A 190 0.58 -15.03 -6.21
CA VAL A 190 1.90 -14.59 -5.77
C VAL A 190 1.76 -13.53 -4.67
N ILE A 191 2.35 -13.78 -3.50
CA ILE A 191 2.41 -12.79 -2.43
C ILE A 191 3.40 -11.69 -2.84
N LEU A 192 2.95 -10.45 -2.82
CA LEU A 192 3.72 -9.27 -3.22
C LEU A 192 4.23 -8.47 -2.02
N ALA A 193 3.43 -8.38 -0.97
CA ALA A 193 3.70 -7.59 0.22
C ALA A 193 3.01 -8.17 1.44
N GLY A 194 3.47 -7.79 2.63
CA GLY A 194 2.84 -8.12 3.88
C GLY A 194 2.91 -6.97 4.87
N SER A 195 1.94 -6.91 5.78
CA SER A 195 1.86 -5.90 6.83
C SER A 195 1.31 -6.51 8.11
N LEU A 196 1.85 -6.08 9.24
CA LEU A 196 1.35 -6.39 10.56
C LEU A 196 0.59 -5.19 11.11
N PHE A 197 -0.65 -5.42 11.47
CA PHE A 197 -1.50 -4.46 12.18
C PHE A 197 -1.75 -4.93 13.61
N VAL A 198 -1.82 -3.99 14.53
CA VAL A 198 -2.18 -4.21 15.93
C VAL A 198 -3.37 -3.34 16.27
N TYR A 199 -4.30 -3.89 17.03
CA TYR A 199 -5.56 -3.24 17.36
C TYR A 199 -5.69 -3.08 18.87
N THR A 200 -6.11 -1.90 19.28
CA THR A 200 -6.65 -1.61 20.60
C THR A 200 -8.11 -1.18 20.47
N LYS A 201 -8.78 -0.89 21.58
CA LYS A 201 -10.15 -0.32 21.55
C LYS A 201 -10.18 1.09 20.93
N GLN A 202 -9.04 1.80 20.92
CA GLN A 202 -8.93 3.18 20.51
C GLN A 202 -8.29 3.36 19.15
N GLU A 203 -7.39 2.46 18.76
CA GLU A 203 -6.59 2.66 17.54
C GLU A 203 -6.20 1.35 16.85
N ALA A 204 -5.89 1.45 15.58
CA ALA A 204 -5.21 0.43 14.80
C ALA A 204 -3.82 0.95 14.39
N VAL A 205 -2.78 0.19 14.71
CA VAL A 205 -1.39 0.56 14.42
C VAL A 205 -0.87 -0.28 13.27
N TYR A 206 -0.37 0.37 12.21
CA TYR A 206 0.43 -0.25 11.16
C TYR A 206 1.88 -0.35 11.65
N LEU A 207 2.30 -1.54 12.09
CA LEU A 207 3.53 -1.70 12.85
C LEU A 207 4.71 -2.11 11.96
N PHE A 208 4.57 -3.20 11.19
CA PHE A 208 5.60 -3.70 10.30
C PHE A 208 5.08 -3.90 8.89
N SER A 209 5.95 -3.75 7.91
CA SER A 209 5.63 -4.09 6.53
C SER A 209 6.86 -4.51 5.74
N GLY A 210 6.61 -5.26 4.68
CA GLY A 210 7.61 -5.63 3.72
C GLY A 210 7.04 -5.89 2.34
N SER A 211 7.91 -5.87 1.33
CA SER A 211 7.58 -6.21 -0.05
C SER A 211 8.79 -6.82 -0.75
N TYR A 212 8.55 -7.56 -1.83
CA TYR A 212 9.62 -8.11 -2.67
C TYR A 212 10.21 -7.10 -3.65
N THR A 213 9.59 -5.92 -3.82
CA THR A 213 10.02 -4.87 -4.77
C THR A 213 10.14 -3.53 -4.07
#